data_0defa1ec6d22f43a058f451bc6f03ef7
#
_entry.id   0defa1ec6d22f43a058f451bc6f03ef7
#
_cell.length_a   1.000
_cell.length_b   1.000
_cell.length_c   1.000
_cell.angle_alpha   90.00
_cell.angle_beta   90.00
_cell.angle_gamma   90.00
#
_symmetry.space_group_name_H-M   'P 1'
#
loop_
_entity.id
_entity.type
_entity.pdbx_description
1 polymer ?
#
loop_
_entity_poly.entity_id
_entity_poly.type
_entity_poly.pdbx_seq_one_letter_code
_entity_poly.pdbx_strand_id
1 'polypeptide(L)'
;VVCSALEAKMIREACGDDFLIVTPGIRPAFATTDDQKRVATPASALQDGASRLVIGRPITQAENPREAVRLIIEEMEKVSQ
;
A
#
# COMPACT_ATOMS: atom_id res chain seq x y z
N VAL A 1 1.22 -14.62 2.06
CA VAL A 1 0.34 -14.31 3.20
C VAL A 1 -0.36 -12.98 2.97
N VAL A 2 -1.56 -12.84 3.50
CA VAL A 2 -2.31 -11.58 3.48
C VAL A 2 -2.28 -11.01 4.89
N CYS A 3 -1.74 -9.80 5.04
CA CYS A 3 -1.63 -9.18 6.35
C CYS A 3 -1.63 -7.65 6.22
N SER A 4 -1.90 -6.97 7.34
CA SER A 4 -1.87 -5.51 7.35
C SER A 4 -0.45 -4.98 7.17
N ALA A 5 -0.33 -3.71 6.79
CA ALA A 5 0.98 -3.08 6.67
C ALA A 5 1.73 -3.08 8.01
N LEU A 6 1.01 -2.98 9.11
CA LEU A 6 1.64 -3.01 10.44
C LEU A 6 2.31 -4.35 10.73
N GLU A 7 1.77 -5.43 10.17
CA GLU A 7 2.31 -6.76 10.36
C GLU A 7 3.36 -7.14 9.31
N ALA A 8 3.35 -6.45 8.17
CA ALA A 8 4.23 -6.79 7.05
C ALA A 8 5.69 -6.73 7.43
N LYS A 9 6.10 -5.69 8.17
CA LYS A 9 7.48 -5.55 8.58
C LYS A 9 7.94 -6.72 9.45
N MET A 10 7.12 -7.11 10.42
CA MET A 10 7.43 -8.22 11.30
C MET A 10 7.56 -9.54 10.52
N ILE A 11 6.64 -9.78 9.60
CA ILE A 11 6.65 -10.99 8.78
C ILE A 11 7.84 -10.98 7.84
N ARG A 12 8.16 -9.83 7.26
CA ARG A 12 9.32 -9.71 6.37
C ARG A 12 10.62 -10.03 7.11
N GLU A 13 10.77 -9.54 8.32
CA GLU A 13 11.93 -9.82 9.14
C GLU A 13 12.02 -11.31 9.51
N ALA A 14 10.88 -11.93 9.76
CA ALA A 14 10.85 -13.35 10.17
C ALA A 14 11.01 -14.31 9.01
N CYS A 15 10.46 -13.98 7.84
CA CYS A 15 10.35 -14.92 6.71
C CYS A 15 11.28 -14.63 5.54
N GLY A 16 11.97 -13.48 5.55
CA GLY A 16 12.94 -13.15 4.51
C GLY A 16 12.36 -12.45 3.30
N ASP A 17 13.24 -12.12 2.35
CA ASP A 17 12.89 -11.27 1.21
C ASP A 17 12.05 -11.96 0.14
N ASP A 18 12.10 -13.28 0.09
CA ASP A 18 11.40 -14.03 -0.96
C ASP A 18 9.95 -14.37 -0.61
N PHE A 19 9.54 -14.10 0.61
CA PHE A 19 8.20 -14.42 1.08
C PHE A 19 7.17 -13.44 0.51
N LEU A 20 6.09 -13.95 -0.07
CA LEU A 20 5.06 -13.10 -0.67
C LEU A 20 4.14 -12.52 0.41
N ILE A 21 4.11 -11.21 0.51
CA ILE A 21 3.26 -10.48 1.46
C ILE A 21 2.28 -9.61 0.67
N VAL A 22 0.99 -9.89 0.83
CA VAL A 22 -0.10 -9.14 0.19
C VAL A 22 -0.78 -8.29 1.24
N THR A 23 -0.84 -6.98 1.03
CA THR A 23 -1.32 -6.04 2.05
C THR A 23 -2.54 -5.28 1.55
N PRO A 24 -3.72 -5.51 2.15
CA PRO A 24 -4.92 -4.73 1.88
C PRO A 24 -4.99 -3.49 2.76
N GLY A 25 -6.05 -2.71 2.58
CA GLY A 25 -6.30 -1.54 3.42
C GLY A 25 -5.36 -0.39 3.13
N ILE A 26 -4.87 -0.31 1.91
CA ILE A 26 -3.94 0.74 1.49
C ILE A 26 -4.73 1.93 0.96
N ARG A 27 -4.35 3.13 1.40
CA ARG A 27 -4.91 4.37 0.88
C ARG A 27 -3.80 5.30 0.43
N PRO A 28 -3.83 5.74 -0.83
CA PRO A 28 -2.83 6.72 -1.31
C PRO A 28 -2.94 8.03 -0.53
N ALA A 29 -1.88 8.80 -0.54
CA ALA A 29 -1.83 10.07 0.18
C ALA A 29 -2.97 11.00 -0.21
N PHE A 30 -3.37 11.02 -1.50
CA PHE A 30 -4.44 11.89 -1.97
C PHE A 30 -5.82 11.47 -1.49
N ALA A 31 -5.98 10.23 -1.00
CA ALA A 31 -7.26 9.69 -0.54
C ALA A 31 -7.35 9.56 0.97
N THR A 32 -6.33 10.00 1.71
CA THR A 32 -6.36 9.94 3.17
C THR A 32 -7.31 10.98 3.74
N THR A 33 -8.05 10.56 4.77
CA THR A 33 -8.92 11.47 5.51
C THR A 33 -8.43 11.52 6.96
N ASP A 34 -8.83 12.59 7.67
CA ASP A 34 -8.41 12.77 9.05
C ASP A 34 -8.87 11.66 9.98
N ASP A 35 -9.91 10.94 9.60
CA ASP A 35 -10.47 9.86 10.41
C ASP A 35 -9.65 8.58 10.34
N GLN A 36 -8.67 8.49 9.44
CA GLN A 36 -7.96 7.26 9.19
C GLN A 36 -6.47 7.42 9.51
N LYS A 37 -6.19 7.63 10.77
CA LYS A 37 -4.82 7.88 11.24
C LYS A 37 -3.88 6.69 11.12
N ARG A 38 -4.43 5.48 10.92
CA ARG A 38 -3.62 4.25 10.85
C ARG A 38 -3.58 3.64 9.47
N VAL A 39 -3.90 4.42 8.47
CA VAL A 39 -3.92 3.92 7.11
C VAL A 39 -2.52 3.92 6.53
N ALA A 40 -2.11 2.80 5.97
CA ALA A 40 -0.85 2.71 5.25
C ALA A 40 -1.01 3.32 3.86
N THR A 41 0.01 4.06 3.43
CA THR A 41 0.08 4.52 2.05
C THR A 41 0.80 3.47 1.21
N PRO A 42 0.68 3.50 -0.13
CA PRO A 42 1.45 2.59 -0.97
C PRO A 42 2.94 2.66 -0.68
N ALA A 43 3.49 3.86 -0.50
CA ALA A 43 4.92 4.03 -0.20
C ALA A 43 5.28 3.37 1.13
N SER A 44 4.52 3.64 2.19
CA SER A 44 4.86 3.10 3.51
C SER A 44 4.71 1.58 3.55
N ALA A 45 3.70 1.02 2.88
CA ALA A 45 3.52 -0.42 2.84
C ALA A 45 4.68 -1.12 2.14
N LEU A 46 5.16 -0.57 1.05
CA LEU A 46 6.32 -1.13 0.36
C LEU A 46 7.58 -1.02 1.20
N GLN A 47 7.77 0.08 1.91
CA GLN A 47 8.91 0.26 2.81
C GLN A 47 8.87 -0.76 3.95
N ASP A 48 7.67 -1.15 4.39
CA ASP A 48 7.51 -2.14 5.45
C ASP A 48 7.62 -3.58 4.94
N GLY A 49 7.79 -3.78 3.65
CA GLY A 49 8.08 -5.09 3.09
C GLY A 49 6.96 -5.76 2.32
N ALA A 50 5.86 -5.07 2.06
CA ALA A 50 4.78 -5.65 1.27
C ALA A 50 5.24 -5.91 -0.17
N SER A 51 4.85 -7.07 -0.71
CA SER A 51 5.15 -7.45 -2.08
C SER A 51 4.10 -6.96 -3.05
N ARG A 52 2.84 -7.00 -2.64
CA ARG A 52 1.67 -6.62 -3.43
C ARG A 52 0.73 -5.81 -2.57
N LEU A 53 0.04 -4.87 -3.17
CA LEU A 53 -0.92 -4.03 -2.48
C LEU A 53 -2.32 -4.28 -3.05
N VAL A 54 -3.33 -4.28 -2.17
CA VAL A 54 -4.73 -4.36 -2.60
C VAL A 54 -5.37 -3.01 -2.31
N ILE A 55 -5.80 -2.32 -3.34
CA ILE A 55 -6.37 -0.99 -3.25
C ILE A 55 -7.71 -1.00 -3.95
N GLY A 56 -8.79 -0.74 -3.22
CA GLY A 56 -10.13 -0.79 -3.77
C GLY A 56 -10.78 0.58 -3.91
N ARG A 57 -11.41 1.04 -2.84
CA ARG A 57 -12.21 2.26 -2.88
C ARG A 57 -11.48 3.51 -3.37
N PRO A 58 -10.20 3.74 -3.02
CA PRO A 58 -9.50 4.91 -3.54
C PRO A 58 -9.47 4.98 -5.07
N ILE A 59 -9.55 3.82 -5.72
CA ILE A 59 -9.60 3.76 -7.18
C ILE A 59 -11.04 3.81 -7.67
N THR A 60 -11.90 2.95 -7.12
CA THR A 60 -13.27 2.80 -7.63
C THR A 60 -14.14 4.02 -7.34
N GLN A 61 -13.86 4.74 -6.27
CA GLN A 61 -14.62 5.94 -5.89
C GLN A 61 -13.99 7.24 -6.37
N ALA A 62 -12.86 7.19 -7.06
CA ALA A 62 -12.23 8.37 -7.62
C ALA A 62 -13.05 8.90 -8.80
N GLU A 63 -13.03 10.21 -8.99
CA GLU A 63 -13.67 10.81 -10.16
C GLU A 63 -13.09 10.28 -11.46
N ASN A 64 -11.78 10.06 -11.46
CA ASN A 64 -11.07 9.47 -12.60
C ASN A 64 -10.25 8.30 -12.10
N PRO A 65 -10.80 7.07 -12.12
CA PRO A 65 -10.08 5.90 -11.60
C PRO A 65 -8.75 5.65 -12.29
N ARG A 66 -8.65 5.93 -13.57
CA ARG A 66 -7.40 5.74 -14.32
C ARG A 66 -6.30 6.67 -13.79
N GLU A 67 -6.64 7.92 -13.52
CA GLU A 67 -5.71 8.88 -12.95
C GLU A 67 -5.31 8.48 -11.53
N ALA A 68 -6.26 7.95 -10.75
CA ALA A 68 -5.96 7.47 -9.41
C ALA A 68 -4.90 6.35 -9.44
N VAL A 69 -5.04 5.41 -10.36
CA VAL A 69 -4.06 4.34 -10.52
C VAL A 69 -2.70 4.90 -10.92
N ARG A 70 -2.67 5.87 -11.83
CA ARG A 70 -1.43 6.49 -12.26
C ARG A 70 -0.68 7.12 -11.09
N LEU A 71 -1.39 7.85 -10.23
CA LEU A 71 -0.78 8.50 -9.07
C LEU A 71 -0.27 7.47 -8.07
N ILE A 72 -0.98 6.37 -7.88
CA ILE A 72 -0.55 5.29 -6.99
C ILE A 72 0.74 4.66 -7.51
N ILE A 73 0.81 4.39 -8.81
CA ILE A 73 2.01 3.81 -9.42
C ILE A 73 3.20 4.74 -9.27
N GLU A 74 3.01 6.04 -9.48
CA GLU A 74 4.07 7.02 -9.28
C GLU A 74 4.59 7.00 -7.84
N GLU A 75 3.68 6.93 -6.87
CA GLU A 75 4.08 6.86 -5.46
C GLU A 75 4.90 5.61 -5.17
N MET A 76 4.48 4.47 -5.74
CA MET A 76 5.19 3.21 -5.56
C MET A 76 6.59 3.25 -6.20
N GLU A 77 6.71 3.85 -7.37
CA GLU A 77 7.99 3.93 -8.07
C GLU A 77 9.02 4.74 -7.29
N LYS A 78 8.59 5.77 -6.59
CA LYS A 78 9.50 6.59 -5.78
C LYS A 78 10.17 5.77 -4.67
N VAL A 79 9.49 4.79 -4.14
CA VAL A 79 10.04 3.93 -3.09
C VAL A 79 10.97 2.88 -3.67
N SER A 80 10.71 2.43 -4.89
CA SER A 80 11.48 1.38 -5.54
C SER A 80 12.87 1.82 -5.99
N GLN A 81 13.12 3.11 -5.96
CA GLN A 81 14.43 3.65 -6.34
C GLN A 81 15.37 3.69 -5.11
#